data_66e0f1bc10d9e198170ed68365a29811
#
_entry.id   66e0f1bc10d9e198170ed68365a29811
#
_cell.length_a   1.000
_cell.length_b   1.000
_cell.length_c   1.000
_cell.angle_alpha   90.00
_cell.angle_beta   90.00
_cell.angle_gamma   90.00
#
_symmetry.space_group_name_H-M   'P 1'
#
loop_
_entity.id
_entity.type
_entity.pdbx_description
1 polymer ?
#
loop_
_entity_poly.entity_id
_entity_poly.type
_entity_poly.pdbx_seq_one_letter_code
_entity_poly.pdbx_strand_id
1 'polypeptide(L)'
;MDQRLTAILPCNDLEQAQAFFERLGFSREEGPDDYRMLSDRLGDYIHLTPAVEGWLTPGRNPFGLYLYRKDVDGLAAAFKGETLEKDGPSDKPWGMYEFALNGPDDTLVRVGWPTRLRG
;
A
#
# COMPACT_ATOMS: atom_id res chain seq x y z
N MET A 1 -14.68 -8.29 -17.95
CA MET A 1 -13.62 -7.98 -16.95
C MET A 1 -12.86 -6.74 -17.38
N ASP A 2 -12.69 -5.80 -16.49
CA ASP A 2 -11.95 -4.59 -16.80
C ASP A 2 -10.46 -4.88 -16.91
N GLN A 3 -9.82 -4.16 -17.81
CA GLN A 3 -8.37 -4.22 -17.91
C GLN A 3 -7.77 -3.48 -16.72
N ARG A 4 -6.79 -4.10 -16.05
CA ARG A 4 -6.16 -3.50 -14.88
C ARG A 4 -4.78 -4.10 -14.66
N LEU A 5 -4.00 -3.38 -13.86
CA LEU A 5 -2.72 -3.88 -13.36
C LEU A 5 -2.94 -4.46 -11.96
N THR A 6 -2.35 -5.60 -11.67
CA THR A 6 -2.36 -6.21 -10.34
C THR A 6 -0.92 -6.41 -9.90
N ALA A 7 -0.57 -5.90 -8.73
CA ALA A 7 0.76 -6.10 -8.17
C ALA A 7 0.82 -7.46 -7.46
N ILE A 8 1.90 -8.20 -7.68
CA ILE A 8 2.16 -9.45 -6.98
C ILE A 8 3.32 -9.19 -6.01
N LEU A 9 3.05 -9.31 -4.73
CA LEU A 9 4.01 -8.98 -3.68
C LEU A 9 4.40 -10.24 -2.92
N PRO A 10 5.67 -10.68 -3.02
CA PRO A 10 6.16 -11.71 -2.12
C PRO A 10 6.28 -11.13 -0.71
N CYS A 11 5.93 -11.92 0.29
CA CYS A 11 5.89 -11.47 1.67
C CYS A 11 6.47 -12.55 2.58
N ASN A 12 7.25 -12.13 3.57
CA ASN A 12 7.76 -13.06 4.57
C ASN A 12 6.66 -13.48 5.56
N ASP A 13 5.65 -12.63 5.74
CA ASP A 13 4.54 -12.91 6.66
C ASP A 13 3.23 -12.47 6.00
N LEU A 14 2.46 -13.45 5.48
CA LEU A 14 1.21 -13.15 4.78
C LEU A 14 0.16 -12.53 5.69
N GLU A 15 0.09 -12.95 6.95
CA GLU A 15 -0.88 -12.40 7.90
C GLU A 15 -0.61 -10.93 8.18
N GLN A 16 0.66 -10.59 8.40
CA GLN A 16 1.07 -9.21 8.65
C GLN A 16 0.83 -8.33 7.42
N ALA A 17 1.16 -8.85 6.24
CA ALA A 17 0.97 -8.11 4.99
C ALA A 17 -0.51 -7.86 4.73
N GLN A 18 -1.36 -8.88 4.91
CA GLN A 18 -2.80 -8.71 4.73
C GLN A 18 -3.36 -7.69 5.71
N ALA A 19 -2.99 -7.76 6.98
CA ALA A 19 -3.46 -6.83 8.00
C ALA A 19 -3.09 -5.38 7.65
N PHE A 20 -1.87 -5.17 7.14
CA PHE A 20 -1.44 -3.84 6.72
C PHE A 20 -2.33 -3.28 5.61
N PHE A 21 -2.58 -4.07 4.55
CA PHE A 21 -3.39 -3.60 3.43
C PHE A 21 -4.87 -3.47 3.79
N GLU A 22 -5.36 -4.26 4.75
CA GLU A 22 -6.72 -4.08 5.25
C GLU A 22 -6.92 -2.70 5.86
N ARG A 23 -5.90 -2.16 6.50
CA ARG A 23 -5.94 -0.80 7.05
C ARG A 23 -6.02 0.27 5.96
N LEU A 24 -5.68 -0.06 4.72
CA LEU A 24 -5.77 0.82 3.57
C LEU A 24 -7.03 0.60 2.74
N GLY A 25 -7.95 -0.23 3.26
CA GLY A 25 -9.23 -0.45 2.61
C GLY A 25 -9.32 -1.70 1.76
N PHE A 26 -8.26 -2.51 1.71
CA PHE A 26 -8.32 -3.78 0.99
C PHE A 26 -9.00 -4.86 1.81
N SER A 27 -9.64 -5.79 1.12
CA SER A 27 -10.21 -6.98 1.74
C SER A 27 -9.83 -8.20 0.93
N ARG A 28 -9.69 -9.33 1.64
CA ARG A 28 -9.31 -10.58 1.00
C ARG A 28 -10.50 -11.16 0.26
N GLU A 29 -10.26 -11.55 -0.98
CA GLU A 29 -11.23 -12.30 -1.77
C GLU A 29 -11.06 -13.80 -1.53
N GLU A 30 -12.08 -14.58 -1.88
CA GLU A 30 -12.01 -16.03 -1.77
C GLU A 30 -10.91 -16.58 -2.65
N GLY A 31 -10.10 -17.49 -2.11
CA GLY A 31 -9.00 -18.08 -2.84
C GLY A 31 -8.03 -18.81 -1.93
N PRO A 32 -6.91 -19.28 -2.49
CA PRO A 32 -5.91 -20.04 -1.73
C PRO A 32 -5.32 -19.24 -0.57
N ASP A 33 -4.98 -19.95 0.50
CA ASP A 33 -4.40 -19.30 1.67
C ASP A 33 -2.95 -18.87 1.47
N ASP A 34 -2.25 -19.52 0.56
CA ASP A 34 -0.86 -19.19 0.22
C ASP A 34 -0.72 -18.34 -1.04
N TYR A 35 -1.82 -17.85 -1.59
CA TYR A 35 -1.83 -16.88 -2.68
C TYR A 35 -3.07 -16.01 -2.46
N ARG A 36 -2.90 -14.94 -1.69
CA ARG A 36 -4.04 -14.15 -1.22
C ARG A 36 -4.32 -13.00 -2.16
N MET A 37 -5.54 -12.95 -2.64
CA MET A 37 -5.98 -11.90 -3.54
C MET A 37 -6.76 -10.86 -2.76
N LEU A 38 -6.29 -9.60 -2.80
CA LEU A 38 -6.91 -8.49 -2.09
C LEU A 38 -7.46 -7.48 -3.08
N SER A 39 -8.58 -6.88 -2.72
CA SER A 39 -9.25 -5.84 -3.52
C SER A 39 -9.70 -4.70 -2.61
N ASP A 40 -9.59 -3.47 -3.08
CA ASP A 40 -10.10 -2.29 -2.36
C ASP A 40 -11.47 -1.83 -2.85
N ARG A 41 -12.01 -2.51 -3.87
CA ARG A 41 -13.29 -2.18 -4.52
C ARG A 41 -13.30 -0.82 -5.21
N LEU A 42 -12.14 -0.21 -5.36
CA LEU A 42 -11.95 1.04 -6.10
C LEU A 42 -11.22 0.81 -7.42
N GLY A 43 -10.93 -0.47 -7.73
CA GLY A 43 -10.22 -0.85 -8.95
C GLY A 43 -8.80 -1.33 -8.72
N ASP A 44 -8.30 -1.33 -7.49
CA ASP A 44 -6.95 -1.78 -7.19
C ASP A 44 -6.97 -3.21 -6.64
N TYR A 45 -6.00 -3.98 -7.10
CA TYR A 45 -5.85 -5.38 -6.73
C TYR A 45 -4.40 -5.67 -6.38
N ILE A 46 -4.20 -6.45 -5.33
CA ILE A 46 -2.88 -6.87 -4.86
C ILE A 46 -2.95 -8.36 -4.57
N HIS A 47 -1.96 -9.10 -5.06
CA HIS A 47 -1.80 -10.51 -4.72
C HIS A 47 -0.62 -10.67 -3.78
N LEU A 48 -0.81 -11.38 -2.68
CA LEU A 48 0.24 -11.66 -1.70
C LEU A 48 0.63 -13.13 -1.82
N THR A 49 1.92 -13.38 -1.96
CA THR A 49 2.45 -14.74 -2.10
C THR A 49 3.60 -14.93 -1.11
N PRO A 50 3.84 -16.16 -0.63
CA PRO A 50 5.00 -16.38 0.25
C PRO A 50 6.31 -16.09 -0.49
N ALA A 51 7.22 -15.36 0.17
CA ALA A 51 8.53 -15.12 -0.38
C ALA A 51 9.39 -16.38 -0.24
N VAL A 52 10.26 -16.60 -1.21
CA VAL A 52 11.32 -17.59 -1.07
C VAL A 52 12.37 -17.00 -0.12
N GLU A 53 12.90 -17.84 0.76
CA GLU A 53 13.91 -17.40 1.72
C GLU A 53 15.08 -16.73 0.97
N GLY A 54 15.45 -15.56 1.47
CA GLY A 54 16.52 -14.77 0.87
C GLY A 54 16.09 -13.78 -0.22
N TRP A 55 14.84 -13.83 -0.70
CA TRP A 55 14.37 -12.88 -1.69
C TRP A 55 14.24 -11.46 -1.11
N LEU A 56 13.74 -11.37 0.13
CA LEU A 56 13.46 -10.09 0.76
C LEU A 56 14.46 -9.85 1.89
N THR A 57 15.43 -9.00 1.62
CA THR A 57 16.44 -8.60 2.60
C THR A 57 16.03 -7.26 3.19
N PRO A 58 15.96 -7.13 4.52
CA PRO A 58 15.59 -5.87 5.16
C PRO A 58 16.41 -4.70 4.63
N GLY A 59 15.72 -3.59 4.33
CA GLY A 59 16.36 -2.38 3.82
C GLY A 59 16.76 -2.42 2.35
N ARG A 60 16.44 -3.48 1.62
CA ARG A 60 16.86 -3.65 0.23
C ARG A 60 15.72 -3.86 -0.76
N ASN A 61 14.49 -3.59 -0.36
CA ASN A 61 13.36 -3.66 -1.28
C ASN A 61 13.26 -2.35 -2.07
N PRO A 62 13.55 -2.37 -3.38
CA PRO A 62 13.54 -1.13 -4.18
C PRO A 62 12.16 -0.78 -4.72
N PHE A 63 11.16 -1.63 -4.51
CA PHE A 63 9.86 -1.44 -5.10
C PHE A 63 8.92 -0.68 -4.17
N GLY A 64 7.94 -0.02 -4.78
CA GLY A 64 6.93 0.71 -4.04
C GLY A 64 5.59 0.67 -4.74
N LEU A 65 4.58 1.08 -3.99
CA LEU A 65 3.22 1.23 -4.49
C LEU A 65 2.78 2.67 -4.27
N TYR A 66 1.99 3.19 -5.19
CA TYR A 66 1.34 4.48 -5.03
C TYR A 66 -0.16 4.28 -5.10
N LEU A 67 -0.86 4.64 -4.02
CA LEU A 67 -2.30 4.54 -3.94
C LEU A 67 -2.90 5.94 -4.06
N TYR A 68 -3.78 6.12 -5.06
CA TYR A 68 -4.53 7.35 -5.20
C TYR A 68 -5.78 7.26 -4.32
N ARG A 69 -5.87 8.12 -3.30
CA ARG A 69 -7.00 8.14 -2.36
C ARG A 69 -7.40 9.58 -2.10
N LYS A 70 -8.70 9.89 -2.23
CA LYS A 70 -9.19 11.23 -1.94
C LYS A 70 -9.03 11.60 -0.48
N ASP A 71 -9.27 10.65 0.41
CA ASP A 71 -9.22 10.88 1.86
C ASP A 71 -7.81 10.65 2.41
N VAL A 72 -6.86 11.43 1.90
CA VAL A 72 -5.47 11.34 2.37
C VAL A 72 -5.39 11.62 3.87
N ASP A 73 -6.06 12.66 4.34
CA ASP A 73 -5.99 13.07 5.75
C ASP A 73 -6.57 12.01 6.68
N GLY A 74 -7.69 11.40 6.31
CA GLY A 74 -8.29 10.35 7.12
C GLY A 74 -7.40 9.12 7.22
N LEU A 75 -6.79 8.73 6.10
CA LEU A 75 -5.87 7.60 6.09
C LEU A 75 -4.60 7.92 6.88
N ALA A 76 -4.06 9.13 6.73
CA ALA A 76 -2.90 9.55 7.50
C ALA A 76 -3.18 9.52 9.00
N ALA A 77 -4.38 9.94 9.42
CA ALA A 77 -4.77 9.89 10.83
C ALA A 77 -4.81 8.45 11.35
N ALA A 78 -5.28 7.50 10.53
CA ALA A 78 -5.32 6.09 10.90
C ALA A 78 -3.90 5.50 11.07
N PHE A 79 -2.90 6.11 10.46
CA PHE A 79 -1.49 5.69 10.55
C PHE A 79 -0.65 6.68 11.36
N LYS A 80 -1.27 7.46 12.24
CA LYS A 80 -0.56 8.44 13.05
C LYS A 80 0.59 7.79 13.81
N GLY A 81 1.77 8.38 13.69
CA GLY A 81 3.00 7.84 14.28
C GLY A 81 3.70 6.80 13.42
N GLU A 82 3.07 6.38 12.30
CA GLU A 82 3.65 5.37 11.41
C GLU A 82 4.04 5.93 10.05
N THR A 83 3.69 7.18 9.76
CA THR A 83 4.07 7.82 8.51
C THR A 83 5.58 8.07 8.50
N LEU A 84 6.19 7.95 7.32
CA LEU A 84 7.64 8.22 7.18
C LEU A 84 7.95 9.70 7.35
N GLU A 85 7.01 10.56 6.98
CA GLU A 85 7.15 12.00 7.22
C GLU A 85 6.75 12.32 8.66
N LYS A 86 7.57 13.09 9.33
CA LYS A 86 7.33 13.46 10.72
C LYS A 86 6.02 14.23 10.91
N ASP A 87 5.70 15.10 9.96
CA ASP A 87 4.55 16.01 10.07
C ASP A 87 3.32 15.53 9.31
N GLY A 88 3.32 14.27 8.85
CA GLY A 88 2.21 13.70 8.11
C GLY A 88 2.17 14.17 6.65
N PRO A 89 0.97 14.15 6.02
CA PRO A 89 0.86 14.45 4.60
C PRO A 89 1.17 15.93 4.31
N SER A 90 1.72 16.17 3.13
CA SER A 90 2.03 17.53 2.67
C SER A 90 1.98 17.59 1.14
N ASP A 91 1.86 18.84 0.63
CA ASP A 91 1.97 19.07 -0.80
C ASP A 91 3.42 18.93 -1.24
N LYS A 92 3.61 18.17 -2.30
CA LYS A 92 4.94 17.91 -2.85
C LYS A 92 5.15 18.74 -4.13
N PRO A 93 6.42 19.02 -4.46
CA PRO A 93 6.71 19.82 -5.68
C PRO A 93 6.17 19.20 -6.98
N TRP A 94 5.91 17.88 -6.98
CA TRP A 94 5.37 17.20 -8.15
C TRP A 94 3.85 17.22 -8.22
N GLY A 95 3.17 18.03 -7.39
CA GLY A 95 1.74 18.26 -7.51
C GLY A 95 0.83 17.30 -6.76
N MET A 96 1.39 16.55 -5.84
CA MET A 96 0.65 15.58 -5.04
C MET A 96 0.63 15.96 -3.57
N TYR A 97 -0.54 15.79 -2.95
CA TYR A 97 -0.66 15.86 -1.50
C TYR A 97 -0.59 14.42 -1.00
N GLU A 98 0.47 14.08 -0.29
CA GLU A 98 0.74 12.66 -0.01
C GLU A 98 1.49 12.44 1.29
N PHE A 99 1.46 11.19 1.75
CA PHE A 99 2.33 10.68 2.80
C PHE A 99 2.84 9.30 2.39
N ALA A 100 3.85 8.82 3.10
CA ALA A 100 4.47 7.54 2.82
C ALA A 100 4.50 6.66 4.05
N LEU A 101 4.41 5.35 3.83
CA LEU A 101 4.45 4.31 4.85
C LEU A 101 5.53 3.31 4.51
N ASN A 102 6.13 2.72 5.54
CA ASN A 102 6.96 1.55 5.37
C ASN A 102 6.06 0.32 5.46
N GLY A 103 5.70 -0.23 4.32
CA GLY A 103 4.82 -1.38 4.24
C GLY A 103 5.51 -2.69 4.54
N PRO A 104 4.81 -3.81 4.33
CA PRO A 104 5.37 -5.14 4.59
C PRO A 104 6.68 -5.35 3.83
N ASP A 105 7.67 -5.93 4.50
CA ASP A 105 8.99 -6.23 3.93
C ASP A 105 9.67 -4.99 3.34
N ASP A 106 9.48 -3.85 3.97
CA ASP A 106 10.06 -2.57 3.57
C ASP A 106 9.57 -2.09 2.20
N THR A 107 8.41 -2.55 1.74
CA THR A 107 7.79 -2.01 0.53
C THR A 107 7.33 -0.58 0.80
N LEU A 108 7.85 0.37 0.03
CA LEU A 108 7.39 1.74 0.14
C LEU A 108 5.95 1.85 -0.33
N VAL A 109 5.08 2.42 0.49
CA VAL A 109 3.68 2.65 0.12
C VAL A 109 3.39 4.14 0.26
N ARG A 110 3.09 4.79 -0.85
CA ARG A 110 2.69 6.20 -0.85
C ARG A 110 1.19 6.28 -1.06
N VAL A 111 0.56 7.20 -0.33
CA VAL A 111 -0.89 7.45 -0.42
C VAL A 111 -1.05 8.94 -0.73
N GLY A 112 -1.73 9.26 -1.81
CA GLY A 112 -1.86 10.65 -2.20
C GLY A 112 -3.01 10.94 -3.14
N TRP A 113 -3.21 12.22 -3.38
CA TRP A 113 -4.21 12.74 -4.29
C TRP A 113 -3.67 14.01 -4.93
N PRO A 114 -3.94 14.25 -6.22
CA PRO A 114 -3.44 15.48 -6.85
C PRO A 114 -3.88 16.72 -6.11
N THR A 115 -2.93 17.58 -5.77
CA THR A 115 -3.21 18.81 -5.03
C THR A 115 -4.28 19.65 -5.74
N ARG A 116 -4.21 19.76 -7.07
CA ARG A 116 -5.17 20.54 -7.87
C ARG A 116 -6.60 20.03 -7.79
N LEU A 117 -6.80 18.77 -7.40
CA LEU A 117 -8.12 18.14 -7.29
C LEU A 117 -8.68 18.15 -5.87
N ARG A 118 -7.92 18.66 -4.92
CA ARG A 118 -8.38 18.81 -3.55
C ARG A 118 -9.29 20.04 -3.48
N GLY A 119 -10.51 19.79 -3.20
CA GLY A 119 -11.52 20.82 -3.23
C GLY A 119 -11.78 21.54 -1.93
#